data_c7d427988f8ad2a69783e24566266b0b
#
_entry.id   c7d427988f8ad2a69783e24566266b0b
#
_cell.length_a   1.000
_cell.length_b   1.000
_cell.length_c   1.000
_cell.angle_alpha   90.00
_cell.angle_beta   90.00
_cell.angle_gamma   90.00
#
_symmetry.space_group_name_H-M   'P 1'
#
loop_
_entity.id
_entity.type
_entity.pdbx_description
1 polymer ?
#
loop_
_entity_poly.entity_id
_entity_poly.type
_entity_poly.pdbx_seq_one_letter_code
_entity_poly.pdbx_strand_id
1 'polypeptide(L)' 'MKEDVFQTAIFLKKNIDRYRQTLQELEKMKEDERIRIASNTMNIYIDKELTRKVIELIQDELNKEIIYNQDRFENL' A
#
# COMPACT_ATOMS: atom_id res chain seq x y z
N MET A 1 -8.13 24.61 -16.08
CA MET A 1 -7.46 24.06 -14.91
C MET A 1 -6.04 24.58 -14.86
N LYS A 2 -5.59 25.02 -13.70
CA LYS A 2 -4.21 25.48 -13.55
C LYS A 2 -3.25 24.28 -13.63
N GLU A 3 -2.06 24.50 -14.13
CA GLU A 3 -1.08 23.46 -14.35
C GLU A 3 -0.72 22.70 -13.07
N ASP A 4 -0.58 23.39 -11.95
CA ASP A 4 -0.27 22.77 -10.66
C ASP A 4 -1.39 21.87 -10.16
N VAL A 5 -2.66 22.24 -10.38
CA VAL A 5 -3.81 21.39 -10.04
C VAL A 5 -3.81 20.14 -10.92
N PHE A 6 -3.50 20.29 -12.20
CA PHE A 6 -3.42 19.15 -13.12
C PHE A 6 -2.32 18.18 -12.71
N GLN A 7 -1.14 18.67 -12.34
CA GLN A 7 -0.04 17.85 -11.89
C GLN A 7 -0.36 17.15 -10.56
N THR A 8 -1.03 17.84 -9.66
CA THR A 8 -1.47 17.25 -8.40
C THR A 8 -2.47 16.10 -8.65
N ALA A 9 -3.38 16.29 -9.59
CA ALA A 9 -4.35 15.24 -9.96
C ALA A 9 -3.63 13.99 -10.49
N ILE A 10 -2.63 14.16 -11.36
CA ILE A 10 -1.84 13.05 -11.88
C ILE A 10 -1.10 12.32 -10.76
N PHE A 11 -0.49 13.07 -9.85
CA PHE A 11 0.25 12.52 -8.72
C PHE A 11 -0.66 11.68 -7.82
N LEU A 12 -1.83 12.20 -7.47
CA LEU A 12 -2.79 11.50 -6.63
C LEU A 12 -3.29 10.21 -7.29
N LYS A 13 -3.57 10.28 -8.59
CA LYS A 13 -4.04 9.12 -9.33
C LYS A 13 -2.97 8.03 -9.39
N LYS A 14 -1.71 8.39 -9.62
CA LYS A 14 -0.61 7.44 -9.62
C LYS A 14 -0.44 6.77 -8.26
N ASN A 15 -0.59 7.51 -7.18
CA ASN A 15 -0.52 6.96 -5.83
C ASN A 15 -1.64 5.95 -5.59
N ILE A 16 -2.87 6.29 -5.99
CA ILE A 16 -4.02 5.40 -5.83
C ILE A 16 -3.79 4.10 -6.60
N ASP A 17 -3.36 4.19 -7.86
CA ASP A 17 -3.13 3.02 -8.70
C ASP A 17 -2.03 2.13 -8.12
N ARG A 18 -0.94 2.72 -7.64
CA ARG A 18 0.16 1.98 -7.03
C ARG A 18 -0.28 1.28 -5.74
N TYR A 19 -1.04 1.95 -4.89
CA TYR A 19 -1.53 1.34 -3.65
C TYR A 19 -2.47 0.18 -3.95
N ARG A 20 -3.35 0.32 -4.95
CA ARG A 20 -4.25 -0.77 -5.36
C ARG A 20 -3.47 -1.97 -5.88
N GLN A 21 -2.43 -1.75 -6.66
CA GLN A 21 -1.57 -2.82 -7.14
C GLN A 21 -0.87 -3.52 -5.98
N THR A 22 -0.35 -2.76 -5.04
CA THR A 22 0.30 -3.30 -3.84
C THR A 22 -0.68 -4.15 -3.02
N LEU A 23 -1.93 -3.70 -2.88
CA LEU A 23 -2.96 -4.48 -2.19
C LEU A 23 -3.19 -5.83 -2.86
N GLN A 24 -3.23 -5.87 -4.19
CA GLN A 24 -3.40 -7.12 -4.92
C GLN A 24 -2.22 -8.07 -4.69
N GLU A 25 -1.01 -7.55 -4.70
CA GLU A 25 0.20 -8.33 -4.45
C GLU A 25 0.22 -8.88 -3.02
N LEU A 26 -0.15 -8.06 -2.04
CA LEU A 26 -0.22 -8.48 -0.65
C LEU A 26 -1.26 -9.58 -0.44
N GLU A 27 -2.38 -9.51 -1.14
CA GLU A 27 -3.40 -10.55 -1.04
C GLU A 27 -2.89 -11.89 -1.52
N LYS A 28 -2.08 -11.91 -2.57
CA LYS A 28 -1.44 -13.13 -3.07
C LYS A 28 -0.43 -13.69 -2.07
N MET A 29 0.36 -12.82 -1.45
CA MET A 29 1.36 -13.22 -0.46
C MET A 29 0.74 -13.80 0.81
N LYS A 30 -0.44 -13.34 1.16
CA LYS A 30 -1.12 -13.67 2.41
C LYS A 30 -1.34 -15.17 2.58
N GLU A 31 -1.57 -15.89 1.49
CA GLU A 31 -1.88 -17.32 1.53
C GLU A 31 -0.63 -18.20 1.46
N ASP A 32 0.38 -17.79 0.71
CA ASP A 32 1.47 -18.68 0.30
C ASP A 32 2.84 -18.31 0.83
N GLU A 33 3.04 -17.09 1.33
CA GLU A 33 4.37 -16.62 1.65
C GLU A 33 4.50 -16.21 3.11
N ARG A 34 5.75 -16.21 3.58
CA ARG A 34 6.13 -15.67 4.88
C ARG A 34 6.88 -14.39 4.68
N ILE A 35 6.63 -13.42 5.55
CA ILE A 35 7.34 -12.15 5.53
C ILE A 35 8.70 -12.33 6.19
N ARG A 36 9.70 -11.75 5.55
CA ARG A 36 11.03 -11.60 6.11
C ARG A 36 11.29 -10.12 6.36
N ILE A 37 11.70 -9.79 7.57
CA ILE A 37 12.15 -8.45 7.90
C ILE A 37 13.67 -8.45 7.87
N ALA A 38 14.25 -7.61 7.03
CA ALA A 38 15.69 -7.58 6.82
C ALA A 38 16.28 -6.21 7.16
N SER A 39 17.41 -6.23 7.84
CA SER A 39 18.26 -5.07 8.03
C SER A 39 19.63 -5.36 7.47
N ASN A 40 20.57 -4.41 7.60
CA ASN A 40 21.93 -4.62 7.09
C ASN A 40 22.66 -5.79 7.76
N THR A 41 22.26 -6.15 8.97
CA THR A 41 22.98 -7.15 9.77
C THR A 41 22.13 -8.34 10.18
N MET A 42 20.82 -8.31 9.94
CA MET A 42 19.92 -9.31 10.50
C MET A 42 18.74 -9.61 9.58
N ASN A 43 18.34 -10.87 9.55
CA ASN A 43 17.10 -11.31 8.89
C ASN A 43 16.21 -11.97 9.93
N ILE A 44 14.95 -11.55 9.99
CA ILE A 44 13.96 -12.12 10.87
C ILE A 44 12.84 -12.71 10.00
N TYR A 45 12.60 -14.02 10.19
CA TYR A 45 11.53 -14.71 9.50
C TYR A 45 10.31 -14.77 10.41
N ILE A 46 9.18 -14.34 9.89
CA ILE A 46 7.91 -14.30 10.64
C ILE A 46 7.10 -15.53 10.26
N ASP A 47 6.46 -16.18 11.23
CA ASP A 47 5.65 -17.36 10.94
C ASP A 47 4.41 -16.99 10.09
N LYS A 48 3.77 -18.02 9.57
CA LYS A 48 2.67 -17.85 8.62
C LYS A 48 1.47 -17.12 9.21
N GLU A 49 1.14 -17.41 10.46
CA GLU A 49 0.00 -16.76 11.12
C GLU A 49 0.28 -15.28 11.37
N LEU A 50 1.46 -14.95 11.87
CA LEU A 50 1.85 -13.58 12.12
C LEU A 50 2.02 -12.82 10.81
N THR A 51 2.51 -13.47 9.75
CA THR A 51 2.60 -12.90 8.41
C THR A 51 1.24 -12.41 7.94
N ARG A 52 0.20 -13.22 8.13
CA ARG A 52 -1.17 -12.84 7.75
C ARG A 52 -1.61 -11.57 8.49
N LYS A 53 -1.37 -11.51 9.78
CA LYS A 53 -1.75 -10.35 10.60
C LYS A 53 -1.01 -9.08 10.17
N VAL A 54 0.28 -9.19 9.88
CA VAL A 54 1.08 -8.06 9.42
C VAL A 54 0.57 -7.57 8.07
N ILE A 55 0.28 -8.48 7.15
CA ILE A 55 -0.27 -8.12 5.83
C ILE A 55 -1.61 -7.41 5.98
N GLU A 56 -2.49 -7.91 6.85
CA GLU A 56 -3.79 -7.26 7.09
C GLU A 56 -3.63 -5.85 7.62
N LEU A 57 -2.68 -5.61 8.52
CA LEU A 57 -2.39 -4.26 9.01
C LEU A 57 -1.92 -3.34 7.89
N ILE A 58 -1.04 -3.84 7.02
CA ILE A 58 -0.55 -3.05 5.88
C ILE A 58 -1.70 -2.75 4.93
N GLN A 59 -2.55 -3.72 4.65
CA GLN A 59 -3.72 -3.55 3.79
C GLN A 59 -4.67 -2.49 4.35
N ASP A 60 -4.91 -2.50 5.66
CA ASP A 60 -5.77 -1.50 6.30
C ASP A 60 -5.18 -0.10 6.15
N GLU A 61 -3.88 0.06 6.37
CA GLU A 61 -3.21 1.35 6.21
C GLU A 61 -3.23 1.82 4.76
N LEU A 62 -3.00 0.92 3.81
CA LEU A 62 -3.07 1.27 2.39
C LEU A 62 -4.47 1.69 1.97
N ASN A 63 -5.51 1.03 2.49
CA ASN A 63 -6.89 1.43 2.22
C ASN A 63 -7.19 2.83 2.74
N LYS A 64 -6.69 3.19 3.92
CA LYS A 64 -6.80 4.54 4.45
C LYS A 64 -6.12 5.57 3.55
N GLU A 65 -4.93 5.24 3.04
CA GLU A 65 -4.21 6.12 2.13
C GLU A 65 -4.94 6.29 0.80
N ILE A 66 -5.55 5.22 0.29
CA ILE A 66 -6.34 5.29 -0.94
C ILE A 66 -7.53 6.23 -0.74
N ILE A 67 -8.27 6.07 0.35
CA ILE A 67 -9.43 6.91 0.67
C ILE A 67 -8.99 8.37 0.79
N TYR A 68 -7.89 8.63 1.49
CA TYR A 68 -7.36 9.98 1.66
C TYR A 68 -6.99 10.61 0.31
N ASN A 69 -6.31 9.86 -0.56
CA ASN A 69 -5.92 10.37 -1.87
C ASN A 69 -7.11 10.57 -2.79
N GLN A 70 -8.11 9.69 -2.73
CA GLN A 70 -9.35 9.84 -3.51
C GLN A 70 -10.11 11.08 -3.09
N ASP A 71 -10.22 11.32 -1.78
CA ASP A 71 -10.89 12.49 -1.24
C ASP A 71 -10.20 13.78 -1.70
N ARG A 72 -8.88 13.81 -1.64
CA ARG A 72 -8.12 14.95 -2.15
C ARG A 72 -8.32 15.15 -3.65
N PHE A 73 -8.32 14.07 -4.43
CA PHE A 73 -8.54 14.13 -5.88
C PHE A 73 -9.92 14.70 -6.20
N GLU A 74 -10.96 14.25 -5.51
CA GLU A 74 -12.33 14.69 -5.74
C GLU A 74 -12.55 16.15 -5.35
N ASN A 75 -11.73 16.69 -4.46
CA ASN A 75 -11.84 18.06 -3.96
C ASN A 75 -10.85 19.04 -4.62
N LEU A 76 -10.26 18.66 -5.73
CA LEU A 76 -9.38 19.57 -6.49
C LEU A 76 -10.19 20.71 -7.21
#